data_635feecbb36e3e70dbbdf5655a938e64
#
_entry.id   635feecbb36e3e70dbbdf5655a938e64
#
_cell.length_a   1.000
_cell.length_b   1.000
_cell.length_c   1.000
_cell.angle_alpha   90.00
_cell.angle_beta   90.00
_cell.angle_gamma   90.00
#
_symmetry.space_group_name_H-M   'P 1'
#
loop_
_entity.id
_entity.type
_entity.pdbx_description
1 polymer ?
#
loop_
_entity_poly.entity_id
_entity_poly.type
_entity_poly.pdbx_seq_one_letter_code
_entity_poly.pdbx_strand_id
1 'polypeptide(L)'
;MAKENNNLRFYEQLRKVPSEALKQIKGGRLSGMSDINPMFRIKAITEAFGVCGFGWKYEIVKQWHETFTFDAKEFEFINGVTTAKNVQRTEIKAFCNINLYIKVDGEWSDPIPGLGGSSVMTYEKNGYYVSDEADKMALTDAMGVAMKALGVAADVYWEKGQFDSKYDQQAYVAQQQAAQSQQQAMQVLQGYQQPVYQQQPMQQPQVTAEQVMAEIQAAQTLEEVGNIYNKYPQWQQDANFTGALTARKDQIKNNGKS
;
A
#
# COMPACT_ATOMS: atom_id res chain seq x y z
N MET A 1 13.73 3.42 44.00
CA MET A 1 13.07 3.98 42.81
C MET A 1 12.57 2.82 41.97
N ALA A 2 11.25 2.66 41.81
CA ALA A 2 10.67 1.62 40.97
C ALA A 2 11.12 1.91 39.50
N LYS A 3 11.77 0.95 38.85
CA LYS A 3 12.02 1.03 37.42
C LYS A 3 10.67 1.17 36.73
N GLU A 4 10.45 2.28 36.05
CA GLU A 4 9.31 2.47 35.17
C GLU A 4 9.34 1.34 34.14
N ASN A 5 8.37 0.44 34.21
CA ASN A 5 8.32 -0.75 33.35
C ASN A 5 7.76 -0.34 31.98
N ASN A 6 8.62 0.24 31.15
CA ASN A 6 8.23 0.63 29.79
C ASN A 6 8.34 -0.55 28.82
N ASN A 7 7.38 -1.47 28.90
CA ASN A 7 7.30 -2.65 28.04
C ASN A 7 7.16 -2.32 26.53
N LEU A 8 6.76 -1.09 26.20
CA LEU A 8 6.59 -0.64 24.83
C LEU A 8 7.81 0.10 24.26
N ARG A 9 8.89 0.29 25.07
CA ARG A 9 10.06 1.08 24.66
C ARG A 9 10.59 0.73 23.27
N PHE A 10 10.83 -0.54 23.00
CA PHE A 10 11.35 -0.99 21.71
C PHE A 10 10.29 -0.95 20.62
N TYR A 11 9.05 -1.31 20.94
CA TYR A 11 7.94 -1.24 20.00
C TYR A 11 7.75 0.18 19.47
N GLU A 12 7.70 1.18 20.36
CA GLU A 12 7.53 2.59 19.96
C GLU A 12 8.71 3.12 19.14
N GLN A 13 9.92 2.66 19.42
CA GLN A 13 11.11 3.03 18.66
C GLN A 13 11.12 2.42 17.25
N LEU A 14 10.62 1.18 17.09
CA LEU A 14 10.79 0.36 15.89
C LEU A 14 9.60 0.40 14.93
N ARG A 15 8.43 0.85 15.39
CA ARG A 15 7.18 0.69 14.64
C ARG A 15 7.05 1.57 13.39
N LYS A 16 7.67 2.75 13.38
CA LYS A 16 7.55 3.73 12.28
C LYS A 16 8.52 3.42 11.14
N VAL A 17 8.03 3.53 9.91
CA VAL A 17 8.83 3.37 8.70
C VAL A 17 8.81 4.68 7.93
N PRO A 18 9.96 5.28 7.61
CA PRO A 18 10.02 6.47 6.79
C PRO A 18 9.56 6.16 5.35
N SER A 19 8.99 7.15 4.69
CA SER A 19 8.40 6.98 3.35
C SER A 19 9.39 6.47 2.29
N GLU A 20 10.67 6.85 2.41
CA GLU A 20 11.74 6.42 1.51
C GLU A 20 12.09 4.92 1.64
N ALA A 21 11.73 4.30 2.76
CA ALA A 21 11.90 2.86 2.96
C ALA A 21 10.68 2.03 2.52
N LEU A 22 9.62 2.69 2.03
CA LEU A 22 8.41 2.07 1.52
C LEU A 22 8.37 2.12 0.00
N LYS A 23 7.97 1.01 -0.61
CA LYS A 23 7.73 0.90 -2.05
C LYS A 23 6.35 0.32 -2.29
N GLN A 24 5.52 1.05 -3.03
CA GLN A 24 4.21 0.53 -3.40
C GLN A 24 4.33 -0.60 -4.42
N ILE A 25 3.66 -1.72 -4.17
CA ILE A 25 3.58 -2.86 -5.08
C ILE A 25 2.54 -2.53 -6.17
N LYS A 26 3.01 -2.43 -7.43
CA LYS A 26 2.19 -1.97 -8.56
C LYS A 26 1.43 -3.08 -9.30
N GLY A 27 1.63 -4.35 -8.96
CA GLY A 27 1.00 -5.44 -9.69
C GLY A 27 0.89 -6.74 -8.91
N GLY A 28 0.19 -7.73 -9.52
CA GLY A 28 -0.04 -9.02 -8.91
C GLY A 28 -1.04 -9.00 -7.74
N ARG A 29 -1.08 -10.11 -6.99
CA ARG A 29 -2.01 -10.32 -5.87
C ARG A 29 -1.84 -9.30 -4.72
N LEU A 30 -0.64 -8.72 -4.58
CA LEU A 30 -0.30 -7.77 -3.53
C LEU A 30 -0.38 -6.31 -4.00
N SER A 31 -0.95 -6.05 -5.16
CA SER A 31 -1.09 -4.69 -5.71
C SER A 31 -1.77 -3.74 -4.73
N GLY A 32 -1.19 -2.57 -4.55
CA GLY A 32 -1.66 -1.55 -3.60
C GLY A 32 -1.15 -1.74 -2.16
N MET A 33 -0.42 -2.82 -1.86
CA MET A 33 0.28 -2.98 -0.59
C MET A 33 1.65 -2.29 -0.64
N SER A 34 2.21 -2.02 0.54
CA SER A 34 3.55 -1.46 0.68
C SER A 34 4.56 -2.57 0.96
N ASP A 35 5.64 -2.59 0.20
CA ASP A 35 6.83 -3.37 0.50
C ASP A 35 7.81 -2.52 1.31
N ILE A 36 8.44 -3.15 2.30
CA ILE A 36 9.39 -2.48 3.19
C ILE A 36 10.80 -2.92 2.80
N ASN A 37 11.67 -1.96 2.50
CA ASN A 37 13.06 -2.24 2.19
C ASN A 37 13.69 -3.10 3.31
N PRO A 38 14.23 -4.30 3.01
CA PRO A 38 14.82 -5.18 4.02
C PRO A 38 15.98 -4.53 4.78
N MET A 39 16.75 -3.66 4.13
CA MET A 39 17.86 -2.95 4.77
C MET A 39 17.38 -1.93 5.82
N PHE A 40 16.17 -1.40 5.67
CA PHE A 40 15.56 -0.57 6.71
C PHE A 40 15.35 -1.37 8.01
N ARG A 41 14.85 -2.61 7.91
CA ARG A 41 14.64 -3.48 9.08
C ARG A 41 15.97 -3.77 9.80
N ILE A 42 17.02 -4.07 9.03
CA ILE A 42 18.37 -4.28 9.56
C ILE A 42 18.91 -3.02 10.23
N LYS A 43 18.72 -1.85 9.60
CA LYS A 43 19.11 -0.56 10.18
C LYS A 43 18.39 -0.32 11.50
N ALA A 44 17.07 -0.47 11.54
CA ALA A 44 16.25 -0.22 12.72
C ALA A 44 16.67 -1.09 13.92
N ILE A 45 16.86 -2.40 13.70
CA ILE A 45 17.30 -3.31 14.77
C ILE A 45 18.75 -3.02 15.20
N THR A 46 19.62 -2.59 14.28
CA THR A 46 20.99 -2.20 14.58
C THR A 46 21.03 -0.90 15.39
N GLU A 47 20.19 0.07 15.09
CA GLU A 47 20.07 1.31 15.86
C GLU A 47 19.53 1.07 17.28
N ALA A 48 18.61 0.12 17.44
CA ALA A 48 18.00 -0.19 18.73
C ALA A 48 18.89 -1.03 19.66
N PHE A 49 19.63 -2.00 19.12
CA PHE A 49 20.33 -3.03 19.90
C PHE A 49 21.84 -3.08 19.66
N GLY A 50 22.37 -2.43 18.64
CA GLY A 50 23.77 -2.47 18.23
C GLY A 50 23.99 -3.34 16.99
N VAL A 51 25.25 -3.53 16.57
CA VAL A 51 25.58 -4.27 15.36
C VAL A 51 25.35 -5.77 15.48
N CYS A 52 25.08 -6.43 14.35
CA CYS A 52 24.91 -7.88 14.28
C CYS A 52 26.12 -8.62 14.86
N GLY A 53 25.88 -9.64 15.67
CA GLY A 53 26.86 -10.41 16.40
C GLY A 53 27.15 -9.87 17.81
N PHE A 54 26.90 -8.59 18.09
CA PHE A 54 27.15 -7.97 19.40
C PHE A 54 25.86 -7.53 20.09
N GLY A 55 24.95 -6.88 19.37
CA GLY A 55 23.69 -6.38 19.89
C GLY A 55 22.47 -7.19 19.44
N TRP A 56 22.56 -7.84 18.31
CA TRP A 56 21.60 -8.84 17.82
C TRP A 56 22.33 -9.89 16.99
N LYS A 57 21.73 -11.07 16.86
CA LYS A 57 22.23 -12.16 16.03
C LYS A 57 21.08 -13.05 15.61
N TYR A 58 21.31 -13.92 14.63
CA TYR A 58 20.36 -14.96 14.25
C TYR A 58 21.09 -16.30 14.02
N GLU A 59 20.33 -17.38 14.10
CA GLU A 59 20.76 -18.74 13.79
C GLU A 59 19.79 -19.35 12.81
N ILE A 60 20.29 -19.96 11.73
CA ILE A 60 19.45 -20.72 10.80
C ILE A 60 19.19 -22.07 11.44
N VAL A 61 17.94 -22.32 11.83
CA VAL A 61 17.51 -23.59 12.43
C VAL A 61 17.34 -24.65 11.36
N LYS A 62 16.69 -24.27 10.23
CA LYS A 62 16.48 -25.17 9.09
C LYS A 62 16.26 -24.36 7.82
N GLN A 63 16.85 -24.85 6.72
CA GLN A 63 16.58 -24.36 5.38
C GLN A 63 16.33 -25.58 4.47
N TRP A 64 15.24 -25.52 3.67
CA TRP A 64 14.83 -26.64 2.83
C TRP A 64 14.01 -26.18 1.64
N HIS A 65 13.87 -27.10 0.67
CA HIS A 65 12.98 -26.88 -0.47
C HIS A 65 11.80 -27.87 -0.41
N GLU A 66 10.64 -27.42 -0.87
CA GLU A 66 9.47 -28.28 -1.08
C GLU A 66 8.96 -28.14 -2.51
N THR A 67 8.53 -29.28 -3.06
CA THR A 67 7.96 -29.36 -4.40
C THR A 67 6.45 -29.50 -4.30
N PHE A 68 5.72 -28.64 -5.01
CA PHE A 68 4.27 -28.63 -5.07
C PHE A 68 3.83 -28.93 -6.50
N THR A 69 2.99 -29.94 -6.68
CA THR A 69 2.36 -30.26 -7.96
C THR A 69 0.86 -30.04 -7.82
N PHE A 70 0.26 -29.31 -8.75
CA PHE A 70 -1.15 -28.95 -8.73
C PHE A 70 -1.73 -28.85 -10.14
N ASP A 71 -3.05 -29.03 -10.24
CA ASP A 71 -3.79 -28.85 -11.48
C ASP A 71 -4.01 -27.35 -11.74
N ALA A 72 -3.66 -26.91 -12.93
CA ALA A 72 -3.86 -25.55 -13.43
C ALA A 72 -4.67 -25.56 -14.72
N LYS A 73 -5.24 -24.43 -15.08
CA LYS A 73 -5.91 -24.22 -16.37
C LYS A 73 -5.07 -23.34 -17.27
N GLU A 74 -4.76 -23.85 -18.46
CA GLU A 74 -4.25 -23.05 -19.57
C GLU A 74 -5.40 -22.63 -20.47
N PHE A 75 -5.39 -21.39 -20.90
CA PHE A 75 -6.38 -20.86 -21.83
C PHE A 75 -5.72 -20.66 -23.20
N GLU A 76 -6.18 -21.40 -24.20
CA GLU A 76 -5.76 -21.25 -25.59
C GLU A 76 -6.84 -20.54 -26.37
N PHE A 77 -6.45 -19.54 -27.16
CA PHE A 77 -7.34 -18.83 -28.06
C PHE A 77 -7.12 -19.36 -29.49
N ILE A 78 -8.06 -20.17 -29.97
CA ILE A 78 -8.00 -20.78 -31.31
C ILE A 78 -9.29 -20.45 -32.06
N ASN A 79 -9.15 -19.88 -33.24
CA ASN A 79 -10.27 -19.55 -34.14
C ASN A 79 -11.39 -18.71 -33.48
N GLY A 80 -11.02 -17.73 -32.65
CA GLY A 80 -12.00 -16.86 -31.99
C GLY A 80 -12.65 -17.44 -30.74
N VAL A 81 -12.27 -18.66 -30.33
CA VAL A 81 -12.81 -19.34 -29.15
C VAL A 81 -11.71 -19.55 -28.11
N THR A 82 -12.00 -19.18 -26.86
CA THR A 82 -11.10 -19.49 -25.73
C THR A 82 -11.46 -20.87 -25.17
N THR A 83 -10.53 -21.81 -25.24
CA THR A 83 -10.65 -23.16 -24.67
C THR A 83 -9.76 -23.29 -23.45
N ALA A 84 -10.27 -23.93 -22.38
CA ALA A 84 -9.52 -24.23 -21.18
C ALA A 84 -9.02 -25.67 -21.21
N LYS A 85 -7.71 -25.87 -21.03
CA LYS A 85 -7.05 -27.17 -20.91
C LYS A 85 -6.51 -27.35 -19.50
N ASN A 86 -6.79 -28.51 -18.88
CA ASN A 86 -6.17 -28.85 -17.61
C ASN A 86 -4.72 -29.29 -17.84
N VAL A 87 -3.81 -28.72 -17.10
CA VAL A 87 -2.38 -29.04 -17.15
C VAL A 87 -1.86 -29.23 -15.72
N GLN A 88 -0.93 -30.15 -15.53
CA GLN A 88 -0.21 -30.23 -14.26
C GLN A 88 0.99 -29.28 -14.27
N ARG A 89 1.15 -28.58 -13.16
CA ARG A 89 2.28 -27.67 -12.95
C ARG A 89 3.00 -28.01 -11.66
N THR A 90 4.31 -27.85 -11.69
CA THR A 90 5.16 -28.11 -10.53
C THR A 90 5.86 -26.80 -10.18
N GLU A 91 5.81 -26.42 -8.91
CA GLU A 91 6.58 -25.31 -8.36
C GLU A 91 7.45 -25.80 -7.21
N ILE A 92 8.60 -25.14 -7.03
CA ILE A 92 9.53 -25.41 -5.94
C ILE A 92 9.62 -24.16 -5.09
N LYS A 93 9.45 -24.31 -3.77
CA LYS A 93 9.57 -23.23 -2.79
C LYS A 93 10.74 -23.51 -1.86
N ALA A 94 11.53 -22.48 -1.58
CA ALA A 94 12.51 -22.44 -0.52
C ALA A 94 11.86 -21.96 0.78
N PHE A 95 12.23 -22.57 1.89
CA PHE A 95 11.80 -22.19 3.23
C PHE A 95 13.02 -22.05 4.14
N CYS A 96 12.92 -21.12 5.07
CA CYS A 96 13.96 -20.88 6.05
C CYS A 96 13.35 -20.61 7.43
N ASN A 97 13.78 -21.37 8.45
CA ASN A 97 13.47 -21.10 9.85
C ASN A 97 14.71 -20.53 10.53
N ILE A 98 14.52 -19.46 11.27
CA ILE A 98 15.58 -18.86 12.08
C ILE A 98 15.12 -18.65 13.53
N ASN A 99 16.12 -18.51 14.40
CA ASN A 99 15.97 -17.89 15.71
C ASN A 99 16.75 -16.57 15.70
N LEU A 100 16.06 -15.46 15.96
CA LEU A 100 16.65 -14.15 16.17
C LEU A 100 16.85 -13.93 17.67
N TYR A 101 17.93 -13.28 18.04
CA TYR A 101 18.27 -12.91 19.42
C TYR A 101 18.63 -11.43 19.47
N ILE A 102 18.20 -10.75 20.51
CA ILE A 102 18.59 -9.36 20.82
C ILE A 102 19.29 -9.31 22.17
N LYS A 103 20.17 -8.33 22.36
CA LYS A 103 20.86 -8.11 23.62
C LYS A 103 20.36 -6.84 24.29
N VAL A 104 19.81 -6.98 25.50
CA VAL A 104 19.27 -5.89 26.28
C VAL A 104 19.90 -5.91 27.67
N ASP A 105 20.42 -4.77 28.11
CA ASP A 105 21.07 -4.61 29.44
C ASP A 105 22.20 -5.65 29.70
N GLY A 106 22.87 -6.07 28.61
CA GLY A 106 23.97 -7.05 28.67
C GLY A 106 23.57 -8.52 28.52
N GLU A 107 22.29 -8.84 28.56
CA GLU A 107 21.74 -10.20 28.48
C GLU A 107 21.13 -10.49 27.12
N TRP A 108 21.30 -11.72 26.62
CA TRP A 108 20.63 -12.18 25.41
C TRP A 108 19.19 -12.61 25.70
N SER A 109 18.29 -12.27 24.78
CA SER A 109 16.91 -12.75 24.83
C SER A 109 16.81 -14.27 24.60
N ASP A 110 15.66 -14.82 24.94
CA ASP A 110 15.21 -16.09 24.37
C ASP A 110 15.08 -16.01 22.85
N PRO A 111 15.10 -17.17 22.14
CA PRO A 111 14.96 -17.19 20.68
C PRO A 111 13.64 -16.60 20.23
N ILE A 112 13.68 -15.70 19.25
CA ILE A 112 12.54 -15.11 18.58
C ILE A 112 12.41 -15.80 17.23
N PRO A 113 11.41 -16.68 17.03
CA PRO A 113 11.32 -17.48 15.81
C PRO A 113 10.90 -16.65 14.61
N GLY A 114 11.45 -16.97 13.45
CA GLY A 114 11.04 -16.44 12.15
C GLY A 114 10.96 -17.56 11.12
N LEU A 115 9.91 -17.54 10.31
CA LEU A 115 9.71 -18.44 9.18
C LEU A 115 9.58 -17.58 7.92
N GLY A 116 10.36 -17.89 6.90
CA GLY A 116 10.33 -17.23 5.61
C GLY A 116 10.26 -18.20 4.45
N GLY A 117 9.78 -17.71 3.32
CA GLY A 117 9.71 -18.49 2.11
C GLY A 117 9.87 -17.67 0.83
N SER A 118 10.33 -18.35 -0.23
CA SER A 118 10.46 -17.77 -1.56
C SER A 118 10.28 -18.82 -2.64
N SER A 119 10.02 -18.38 -3.88
CA SER A 119 9.89 -19.30 -5.02
C SER A 119 11.26 -19.58 -5.63
N VAL A 120 11.66 -20.85 -5.66
CA VAL A 120 12.82 -21.35 -6.40
C VAL A 120 12.48 -21.51 -7.87
N MET A 121 11.37 -22.20 -8.15
CA MET A 121 10.86 -22.42 -9.49
C MET A 121 9.36 -22.13 -9.49
N THR A 122 8.93 -21.28 -10.43
CA THR A 122 7.54 -20.91 -10.62
C THR A 122 7.20 -20.86 -12.09
N TYR A 123 5.94 -21.13 -12.43
CA TYR A 123 5.48 -21.00 -13.82
C TYR A 123 4.97 -19.58 -14.08
N GLU A 124 5.57 -18.92 -15.06
CA GLU A 124 5.22 -17.59 -15.50
C GLU A 124 4.65 -17.61 -16.93
N LYS A 125 4.27 -16.43 -17.45
CA LYS A 125 3.69 -16.28 -18.79
C LYS A 125 4.54 -16.91 -19.91
N ASN A 126 5.86 -16.88 -19.76
CA ASN A 126 6.80 -17.36 -20.77
C ASN A 126 7.40 -18.74 -20.46
N GLY A 127 6.86 -19.48 -19.50
CA GLY A 127 7.34 -20.78 -19.04
C GLY A 127 7.90 -20.76 -17.63
N TYR A 128 8.68 -21.78 -17.27
CA TYR A 128 9.29 -21.87 -15.95
C TYR A 128 10.42 -20.86 -15.78
N TYR A 129 10.35 -20.12 -14.67
CA TYR A 129 11.44 -19.28 -14.17
C TYR A 129 12.08 -19.95 -12.96
N VAL A 130 13.42 -19.94 -12.90
CA VAL A 130 14.19 -20.44 -11.76
C VAL A 130 15.00 -19.30 -11.16
N SER A 131 14.83 -19.10 -9.83
CA SER A 131 15.52 -18.06 -9.08
C SER A 131 16.76 -18.63 -8.39
N ASP A 132 17.92 -18.03 -8.60
CA ASP A 132 19.16 -18.27 -7.86
C ASP A 132 19.22 -17.51 -6.52
N GLU A 133 18.28 -16.59 -6.28
CA GLU A 133 18.17 -15.78 -5.09
C GLU A 133 17.19 -16.35 -4.03
N ALA A 134 16.48 -17.42 -4.35
CA ALA A 134 15.34 -17.89 -3.55
C ALA A 134 15.70 -18.18 -2.10
N ASP A 135 16.85 -18.81 -1.85
CA ASP A 135 17.31 -19.12 -0.49
C ASP A 135 17.65 -17.88 0.33
N LYS A 136 18.29 -16.88 -0.30
CA LYS A 136 18.58 -15.59 0.32
C LYS A 136 17.30 -14.80 0.61
N MET A 137 16.33 -14.87 -0.29
CA MET A 137 15.02 -14.24 -0.10
C MET A 137 14.25 -14.92 1.04
N ALA A 138 14.25 -16.24 1.13
CA ALA A 138 13.62 -16.99 2.23
C ALA A 138 14.22 -16.62 3.59
N LEU A 139 15.56 -16.51 3.67
CA LEU A 139 16.26 -16.05 4.90
C LEU A 139 15.85 -14.61 5.25
N THR A 140 15.86 -13.70 4.29
CA THR A 140 15.49 -12.29 4.51
C THR A 140 14.03 -12.14 4.96
N ASP A 141 13.13 -12.95 4.42
CA ASP A 141 11.71 -13.00 4.83
C ASP A 141 11.58 -13.54 6.26
N ALA A 142 12.30 -14.62 6.61
CA ALA A 142 12.36 -15.17 7.97
C ALA A 142 12.83 -14.12 9.00
N MET A 143 13.89 -13.38 8.67
CA MET A 143 14.37 -12.27 9.51
C MET A 143 13.28 -11.19 9.67
N GLY A 144 12.60 -10.82 8.58
CA GLY A 144 11.51 -9.86 8.60
C GLY A 144 10.35 -10.31 9.49
N VAL A 145 10.03 -11.61 9.51
CA VAL A 145 9.00 -12.19 10.38
C VAL A 145 9.42 -12.16 11.85
N ALA A 146 10.64 -12.55 12.19
CA ALA A 146 11.15 -12.46 13.56
C ALA A 146 11.17 -11.02 14.08
N MET A 147 11.62 -10.07 13.25
CA MET A 147 11.68 -8.64 13.60
C MET A 147 10.31 -8.01 13.85
N LYS A 148 9.23 -8.52 13.21
CA LYS A 148 7.84 -8.07 13.50
C LYS A 148 7.45 -8.32 14.95
N ALA A 149 7.91 -9.40 15.57
CA ALA A 149 7.65 -9.69 16.98
C ALA A 149 8.23 -8.62 17.92
N LEU A 150 9.25 -7.88 17.48
CA LEU A 150 9.84 -6.75 18.19
C LEU A 150 9.13 -5.42 17.90
N GLY A 151 8.15 -5.41 16.99
CA GLY A 151 7.45 -4.21 16.55
C GLY A 151 8.08 -3.51 15.34
N VAL A 152 9.11 -4.09 14.71
CA VAL A 152 9.73 -3.46 13.52
C VAL A 152 8.71 -3.27 12.42
N ALA A 153 8.51 -1.99 12.03
CA ALA A 153 7.57 -1.58 10.99
C ALA A 153 6.10 -1.94 11.31
N ALA A 154 5.72 -2.03 12.58
CA ALA A 154 4.39 -2.46 12.99
C ALA A 154 3.27 -1.62 12.38
N ASP A 155 3.46 -0.30 12.24
CA ASP A 155 2.44 0.61 11.70
C ASP A 155 2.03 0.29 10.26
N VAL A 156 2.96 -0.24 9.44
CA VAL A 156 2.67 -0.64 8.05
C VAL A 156 1.71 -1.83 7.99
N TYR A 157 1.73 -2.69 9.02
CA TYR A 157 0.88 -3.89 9.10
C TYR A 157 -0.43 -3.66 9.85
N TRP A 158 -0.52 -2.54 10.57
CA TRP A 158 -1.65 -2.29 11.47
C TRP A 158 -2.90 -1.83 10.73
N GLU A 159 -2.77 -0.80 9.89
CA GLU A 159 -3.88 -0.27 9.13
C GLU A 159 -3.47 0.07 7.69
N LYS A 160 -4.28 -0.37 6.74
CA LYS A 160 -4.05 -0.11 5.32
C LYS A 160 -4.22 1.38 5.04
N GLY A 161 -3.09 2.08 4.83
CA GLY A 161 -3.06 3.49 4.45
C GLY A 161 -2.96 4.51 5.59
N GLN A 162 -2.88 4.07 6.84
CA GLN A 162 -2.59 4.93 7.98
C GLN A 162 -1.30 4.49 8.66
N PHE A 163 -0.38 5.43 8.83
CA PHE A 163 0.91 5.20 9.51
C PHE A 163 0.84 5.46 11.01
N ASP A 164 -0.29 5.99 11.49
CA ASP A 164 -0.49 6.26 12.91
C ASP A 164 -1.17 5.07 13.56
N SER A 165 -0.47 4.43 14.48
CA SER A 165 -1.01 3.34 15.28
C SER A 165 -2.04 3.88 16.27
N LYS A 166 -3.13 3.14 16.47
CA LYS A 166 -4.10 3.45 17.54
C LYS A 166 -3.50 3.40 18.95
N TYR A 167 -2.28 2.89 19.08
CA TYR A 167 -1.50 2.90 20.32
C TYR A 167 -0.58 4.11 20.45
N ASP A 168 -0.49 4.98 19.41
CA ASP A 168 0.16 6.26 19.55
C ASP A 168 -0.73 7.18 20.40
N GLN A 169 -0.39 7.33 21.67
CA GLN A 169 -1.17 8.16 22.59
C GLN A 169 -1.30 9.60 22.09
N GLN A 170 -0.30 10.14 21.40
CA GLN A 170 -0.35 11.49 20.87
C GLN A 170 -1.32 11.60 19.70
N ALA A 171 -1.27 10.64 18.74
CA ALA A 171 -2.20 10.59 17.62
C ALA A 171 -3.63 10.28 18.10
N TYR A 172 -3.80 9.37 19.07
CA TYR A 172 -5.10 9.05 19.67
C TYR A 172 -5.71 10.24 20.41
N VAL A 173 -4.91 10.97 21.19
CA VAL A 173 -5.35 12.19 21.89
C VAL A 173 -5.68 13.29 20.88
N ALA A 174 -4.87 13.48 19.85
CA ALA A 174 -5.14 14.45 18.78
C ALA A 174 -6.42 14.12 18.01
N GLN A 175 -6.67 12.85 17.72
CA GLN A 175 -7.89 12.38 17.06
C GLN A 175 -9.14 12.56 17.95
N GLN A 176 -9.03 12.29 19.25
CA GLN A 176 -10.12 12.57 20.20
C GLN A 176 -10.40 14.06 20.35
N GLN A 177 -9.35 14.89 20.41
CA GLN A 177 -9.51 16.34 20.46
C GLN A 177 -10.14 16.91 19.20
N ALA A 178 -9.73 16.39 18.01
CA ALA A 178 -10.34 16.77 16.75
C ALA A 178 -11.82 16.35 16.66
N ALA A 179 -12.16 15.16 17.13
CA ALA A 179 -13.55 14.68 17.18
C ALA A 179 -14.41 15.49 18.17
N GLN A 180 -13.86 15.84 19.33
CA GLN A 180 -14.54 16.72 20.30
C GLN A 180 -14.74 18.14 19.76
N SER A 181 -13.73 18.69 19.07
CA SER A 181 -13.83 20.00 18.43
C SER A 181 -14.88 20.03 17.33
N GLN A 182 -15.01 18.95 16.54
CA GLN A 182 -16.06 18.82 15.54
C GLN A 182 -17.45 18.69 16.18
N GLN A 183 -17.59 17.94 17.27
CA GLN A 183 -18.85 17.84 18.01
C GLN A 183 -19.25 19.17 18.66
N GLN A 184 -18.30 19.90 19.25
CA GLN A 184 -18.55 21.24 19.77
C GLN A 184 -18.95 22.24 18.68
N ALA A 185 -18.28 22.21 17.51
CA ALA A 185 -18.64 23.03 16.35
C ALA A 185 -20.05 22.72 15.84
N MET A 186 -20.45 21.43 15.80
CA MET A 186 -21.82 21.02 15.47
C MET A 186 -22.85 21.48 16.50
N GLN A 187 -22.53 21.40 17.80
CA GLN A 187 -23.42 21.90 18.88
C GLN A 187 -23.57 23.41 18.83
N VAL A 188 -22.51 24.16 18.53
CA VAL A 188 -22.55 25.62 18.33
C VAL A 188 -23.43 25.95 17.12
N LEU A 189 -23.32 25.22 16.01
CA LEU A 189 -24.17 25.40 14.83
C LEU A 189 -25.64 25.04 15.10
N GLN A 190 -25.93 24.06 15.95
CA GLN A 190 -27.30 23.74 16.39
C GLN A 190 -27.86 24.76 17.38
N GLY A 191 -27.02 25.43 18.19
CA GLY A 191 -27.43 26.50 19.12
C GLY A 191 -27.80 27.83 18.47
N TYR A 192 -27.48 28.04 17.19
CA TYR A 192 -27.84 29.23 16.43
C TYR A 192 -29.15 29.11 15.65
N GLN A 193 -30.00 28.15 15.99
CA GLN A 193 -31.36 28.11 15.43
C GLN A 193 -32.33 28.93 16.29
N GLN A 194 -32.44 30.24 16.00
CA GLN A 194 -33.69 31.07 16.01
C GLN A 194 -33.36 32.52 15.59
N PRO A 195 -34.23 33.25 14.92
CA PRO A 195 -35.54 32.96 14.35
C PRO A 195 -35.60 33.03 12.81
N VAL A 196 -36.65 32.44 12.30
CA VAL A 196 -37.10 32.40 10.91
C VAL A 196 -37.08 33.75 10.20
N TYR A 197 -36.10 33.93 9.30
CA TYR A 197 -36.31 34.71 8.08
C TYR A 197 -36.10 33.74 6.91
N GLN A 198 -37.13 33.59 6.11
CA GLN A 198 -37.08 32.89 4.83
C GLN A 198 -35.95 33.47 4.00
N GLN A 199 -34.79 32.81 3.99
CA GLN A 199 -33.80 33.00 2.95
C GLN A 199 -33.84 31.78 2.03
N GLN A 200 -34.09 32.06 0.77
CA GLN A 200 -34.01 31.15 -0.36
C GLN A 200 -32.68 30.38 -0.29
N PRO A 201 -32.63 29.10 -0.69
CA PRO A 201 -31.39 28.34 -0.73
C PRO A 201 -30.43 29.04 -1.67
N MET A 202 -29.26 29.47 -1.15
CA MET A 202 -28.14 29.85 -2.00
C MET A 202 -27.71 28.61 -2.77
N GLN A 203 -28.12 28.56 -4.01
CA GLN A 203 -27.62 27.61 -5.01
C GLN A 203 -26.09 27.87 -5.10
N GLN A 204 -25.30 26.83 -4.82
CA GLN A 204 -23.91 26.79 -5.32
C GLN A 204 -23.99 27.11 -6.82
N PRO A 205 -23.05 27.89 -7.39
CA PRO A 205 -23.08 28.17 -8.81
C PRO A 205 -22.99 26.86 -9.57
N GLN A 206 -24.14 26.39 -10.05
CA GLN A 206 -24.17 25.22 -10.94
C GLN A 206 -23.54 25.68 -12.24
N VAL A 207 -22.40 25.12 -12.56
CA VAL A 207 -21.78 25.29 -13.88
C VAL A 207 -22.80 24.83 -14.92
N THR A 208 -23.25 25.76 -15.76
CA THR A 208 -24.29 25.45 -16.77
C THR A 208 -23.69 24.67 -17.94
N ALA A 209 -24.55 23.90 -18.64
CA ALA A 209 -24.13 23.18 -19.85
C ALA A 209 -23.46 24.11 -20.88
N GLU A 210 -23.98 25.34 -21.01
CA GLU A 210 -23.43 26.37 -21.90
C GLU A 210 -22.00 26.77 -21.54
N GLN A 211 -21.71 26.93 -20.26
CA GLN A 211 -20.35 27.25 -19.80
C GLN A 211 -19.35 26.13 -20.08
N VAL A 212 -19.75 24.88 -19.88
CA VAL A 212 -18.90 23.71 -20.18
C VAL A 212 -18.68 23.55 -21.68
N MET A 213 -19.71 23.76 -22.50
CA MET A 213 -19.58 23.75 -23.96
C MET A 213 -18.68 24.85 -24.47
N ALA A 214 -18.74 26.05 -23.89
CA ALA A 214 -17.82 27.15 -24.21
C ALA A 214 -16.36 26.80 -23.85
N GLU A 215 -16.12 26.15 -22.70
CA GLU A 215 -14.79 25.71 -22.28
C GLU A 215 -14.22 24.64 -23.25
N ILE A 216 -15.04 23.69 -23.71
CA ILE A 216 -14.65 22.70 -24.73
C ILE A 216 -14.26 23.37 -26.04
N GLN A 217 -15.04 24.35 -26.48
CA GLN A 217 -14.75 25.09 -27.73
C GLN A 217 -13.49 25.92 -27.65
N ALA A 218 -13.14 26.45 -26.47
CA ALA A 218 -11.95 27.26 -26.24
C ALA A 218 -10.65 26.45 -26.17
N ALA A 219 -10.71 25.13 -25.86
CA ALA A 219 -9.53 24.27 -25.72
C ALA A 219 -8.73 24.19 -27.02
N GLN A 220 -7.43 24.46 -26.98
CA GLN A 220 -6.53 24.51 -28.14
C GLN A 220 -5.65 23.26 -28.26
N THR A 221 -5.50 22.47 -27.20
CA THR A 221 -4.65 21.28 -27.16
C THR A 221 -5.43 20.04 -26.75
N LEU A 222 -4.91 18.85 -27.14
CA LEU A 222 -5.52 17.57 -26.75
C LEU A 222 -5.47 17.35 -25.23
N GLU A 223 -4.46 17.94 -24.57
CA GLU A 223 -4.30 17.88 -23.11
C GLU A 223 -5.40 18.69 -22.42
N GLU A 224 -5.69 19.89 -22.89
CA GLU A 224 -6.78 20.72 -22.35
C GLU A 224 -8.15 20.02 -22.48
N VAL A 225 -8.41 19.37 -23.62
CA VAL A 225 -9.64 18.59 -23.80
C VAL A 225 -9.72 17.40 -22.83
N GLY A 226 -8.57 16.77 -22.52
CA GLY A 226 -8.48 15.71 -21.52
C GLY A 226 -8.75 16.22 -20.09
N ASN A 227 -8.22 17.39 -19.76
CA ASN A 227 -8.42 18.04 -18.47
C ASN A 227 -9.89 18.44 -18.23
N ILE A 228 -10.59 18.93 -19.28
CA ILE A 228 -12.02 19.24 -19.20
C ILE A 228 -12.85 17.98 -18.92
N TYR A 229 -12.55 16.84 -19.56
CA TYR A 229 -13.23 15.56 -19.28
C TYR A 229 -13.08 15.14 -17.81
N ASN A 230 -11.89 15.29 -17.22
CA ASN A 230 -11.64 14.95 -15.83
C ASN A 230 -12.23 15.96 -14.82
N LYS A 231 -12.36 17.23 -15.22
CA LYS A 231 -12.92 18.33 -14.41
C LYS A 231 -14.41 18.17 -14.13
N TYR A 232 -15.14 17.53 -15.05
CA TYR A 232 -16.60 17.39 -14.99
C TYR A 232 -17.04 15.91 -14.95
N PRO A 233 -16.72 15.14 -13.89
CA PRO A 233 -17.04 13.70 -13.81
C PRO A 233 -18.53 13.40 -13.87
N GLN A 234 -19.39 14.32 -13.42
CA GLN A 234 -20.86 14.20 -13.47
C GLN A 234 -21.43 14.21 -14.90
N TRP A 235 -20.68 14.67 -15.89
CA TRP A 235 -21.10 14.78 -17.29
C TRP A 235 -20.49 13.73 -18.21
N GLN A 236 -19.61 12.86 -17.70
CA GLN A 236 -18.90 11.86 -18.51
C GLN A 236 -19.83 10.83 -19.19
N GLN A 237 -21.05 10.67 -18.69
CA GLN A 237 -22.07 9.82 -19.29
C GLN A 237 -23.05 10.58 -20.20
N ASP A 238 -22.94 11.90 -20.31
CA ASP A 238 -23.76 12.71 -21.19
C ASP A 238 -23.25 12.64 -22.63
N ALA A 239 -24.13 12.26 -23.56
CA ALA A 239 -23.78 12.09 -24.98
C ALA A 239 -23.41 13.41 -25.67
N ASN A 240 -23.98 14.55 -25.26
CA ASN A 240 -23.64 15.84 -25.82
C ASN A 240 -22.26 16.31 -25.36
N PHE A 241 -21.92 16.10 -24.07
CA PHE A 241 -20.62 16.42 -23.51
C PHE A 241 -19.50 15.61 -24.16
N THR A 242 -19.64 14.28 -24.21
CA THR A 242 -18.65 13.38 -24.80
C THR A 242 -18.54 13.57 -26.32
N GLY A 243 -19.65 13.86 -27.01
CA GLY A 243 -19.67 14.18 -28.42
C GLY A 243 -18.93 15.49 -28.73
N ALA A 244 -19.12 16.54 -27.93
CA ALA A 244 -18.44 17.82 -28.10
C ALA A 244 -16.93 17.71 -27.89
N LEU A 245 -16.48 16.95 -26.87
CA LEU A 245 -15.06 16.67 -26.63
C LEU A 245 -14.42 15.90 -27.79
N THR A 246 -15.13 14.91 -28.34
CA THR A 246 -14.66 14.14 -29.51
C THR A 246 -14.51 15.03 -30.74
N ALA A 247 -15.53 15.83 -31.06
CA ALA A 247 -15.49 16.75 -32.17
C ALA A 247 -14.33 17.76 -32.03
N ARG A 248 -14.08 18.28 -30.81
CA ARG A 248 -12.96 19.22 -30.58
C ARG A 248 -11.62 18.56 -30.72
N LYS A 249 -11.44 17.32 -30.26
CA LYS A 249 -10.22 16.52 -30.48
C LYS A 249 -9.91 16.35 -31.98
N ASP A 250 -10.94 16.08 -32.78
CA ASP A 250 -10.76 15.88 -34.23
C ASP A 250 -10.40 17.18 -34.95
N GLN A 251 -10.99 18.31 -34.55
CA GLN A 251 -10.62 19.63 -35.06
C GLN A 251 -9.15 19.97 -34.77
N ILE A 252 -8.70 19.76 -33.53
CA ILE A 252 -7.31 20.04 -33.12
C ILE A 252 -6.33 19.15 -33.90
N LYS A 253 -6.63 17.86 -34.09
CA LYS A 253 -5.81 16.94 -34.87
C LYS A 253 -5.72 17.32 -36.36
N ASN A 254 -6.79 17.84 -36.94
CA ASN A 254 -6.83 18.23 -38.33
C ASN A 254 -6.10 19.56 -38.59
N ASN A 255 -6.16 20.50 -37.64
CA ASN A 255 -5.45 21.77 -37.74
C ASN A 255 -3.92 21.65 -37.55
N GLY A 256 -3.44 20.57 -36.93
CA GLY A 256 -1.99 20.30 -36.75
C GLY A 256 -1.32 19.58 -37.93
N LYS A 257 -2.07 19.32 -39.01
CA LYS A 257 -1.58 18.67 -40.24
C LYS A 257 -1.42 19.59 -41.44
N SER A 258 -1.53 20.91 -41.25
CA SER A 258 -1.32 21.93 -42.27
C SER A 258 0.06 22.57 -42.14
#